data_1cd7c9b9ea2ebc183c0a0bf5d9798dc9
#
_entry.id   1cd7c9b9ea2ebc183c0a0bf5d9798dc9
#
_cell.length_a   1.000
_cell.length_b   1.000
_cell.length_c   1.000
_cell.angle_alpha   90.00
_cell.angle_beta   90.00
_cell.angle_gamma   90.00
#
_symmetry.space_group_name_H-M   'P 1'
#
loop_
_entity.id
_entity.type
_entity.pdbx_description
1 polymer ?
#
loop_
_entity_poly.entity_id
_entity_poly.type
_entity_poly.pdbx_seq_one_letter_code
_entity_poly.pdbx_strand_id
1 'polypeptide(L)'
;MRLISLVPLLCGLAVVAQAGLNRRFAGQWGLLGAVLMNMVVATTATFAVYAVARAVPGLWPQAAAGQGRFFEGFTPWHLLPGLCGVLIVVGMPAAISRLGAVQSALLLMAAQLVTSLVWDAMVEGRPATLARVLGSAVAFVGAAIAVWKG
;
A
#
# COMPACT_ATOMS: atom_id res chain seq x y z
N MET A 1 21.33 6.98 7.36
CA MET A 1 19.95 6.47 7.16
C MET A 1 19.89 5.06 7.72
N ARG A 2 18.90 4.72 8.54
CA ARG A 2 18.72 3.34 9.00
C ARG A 2 18.20 2.51 7.81
N LEU A 3 18.69 1.27 7.65
CA LEU A 3 18.27 0.35 6.56
C LEU A 3 16.74 0.24 6.43
N ILE A 4 16.02 0.34 7.52
CA ILE A 4 14.55 0.30 7.55
C ILE A 4 13.90 1.44 6.75
N SER A 5 14.58 2.59 6.57
CA SER A 5 14.04 3.71 5.78
C SER A 5 14.01 3.43 4.27
N LEU A 6 14.70 2.38 3.80
CA LEU A 6 14.65 1.95 2.40
C LEU A 6 13.38 1.16 2.08
N VAL A 7 12.76 0.53 3.09
CA VAL A 7 11.57 -0.31 2.89
C VAL A 7 10.40 0.48 2.28
N PRO A 8 10.01 1.67 2.80
CA PRO A 8 8.96 2.47 2.18
C PRO A 8 9.27 2.90 0.74
N LEU A 9 10.54 3.16 0.42
CA LEU A 9 10.96 3.50 -0.95
C LEU A 9 10.75 2.31 -1.89
N LEU A 10 11.15 1.11 -1.49
CA LEU A 10 10.93 -0.12 -2.26
C LEU A 10 9.43 -0.42 -2.42
N CYS A 11 8.64 -0.21 -1.36
CA CYS A 11 7.18 -0.34 -1.43
C CYS A 11 6.58 0.66 -2.43
N GLY A 12 7.04 1.91 -2.45
CA GLY A 12 6.60 2.91 -3.43
C GLY A 12 6.89 2.51 -4.87
N LEU A 13 8.10 2.01 -5.14
CA LEU A 13 8.44 1.45 -6.46
C LEU A 13 7.55 0.27 -6.83
N ALA A 14 7.32 -0.65 -5.89
CA ALA A 14 6.50 -1.83 -6.11
C ALA A 14 5.03 -1.47 -6.42
N VAL A 15 4.46 -0.48 -5.73
CA VAL A 15 3.07 -0.02 -5.97
C VAL A 15 2.89 0.47 -7.41
N VAL A 16 3.81 1.32 -7.89
CA VAL A 16 3.72 1.87 -9.26
C VAL A 16 3.96 0.78 -10.30
N ALA A 17 4.96 -0.08 -10.09
CA ALA A 17 5.26 -1.20 -10.98
C ALA A 17 4.08 -2.19 -11.06
N GLN A 18 3.51 -2.57 -9.92
CA GLN A 18 2.35 -3.46 -9.84
C GLN A 18 1.14 -2.89 -10.58
N ALA A 19 0.82 -1.61 -10.34
CA ALA A 19 -0.31 -0.96 -10.99
C ALA A 19 -0.11 -0.83 -12.51
N GLY A 20 1.10 -0.50 -12.96
CA GLY A 20 1.47 -0.44 -14.37
C GLY A 20 1.40 -1.81 -15.07
N LEU A 21 1.88 -2.86 -14.42
CA LEU A 21 1.80 -4.23 -14.92
C LEU A 21 0.36 -4.72 -14.98
N ASN A 22 -0.45 -4.51 -13.95
CA ASN A 22 -1.87 -4.86 -13.95
C ASN A 22 -2.61 -4.16 -15.10
N ARG A 23 -2.32 -2.85 -15.33
CA ARG A 23 -2.86 -2.13 -16.49
C ARG A 23 -2.44 -2.76 -17.82
N ARG A 24 -1.17 -3.13 -17.97
CA ARG A 24 -0.66 -3.76 -19.19
C ARG A 24 -1.32 -5.11 -19.45
N PHE A 25 -1.44 -5.95 -18.43
CA PHE A 25 -2.09 -7.27 -18.55
C PHE A 25 -3.61 -7.17 -18.70
N ALA A 26 -4.21 -6.07 -18.29
CA ALA A 26 -5.63 -5.81 -18.53
C ALA A 26 -6.00 -5.80 -20.03
N GLY A 27 -5.07 -5.50 -20.91
CA GLY A 27 -5.26 -5.62 -22.34
C GLY A 27 -5.47 -7.05 -22.85
N GLN A 28 -4.97 -8.04 -22.09
CA GLN A 28 -5.08 -9.46 -22.42
C GLN A 28 -6.24 -10.16 -21.69
N TRP A 29 -6.40 -9.88 -20.40
CA TRP A 29 -7.33 -10.63 -19.52
C TRP A 29 -8.45 -9.77 -18.94
N GLY A 30 -8.55 -8.52 -19.35
CA GLY A 30 -9.38 -7.52 -18.68
C GLY A 30 -8.78 -7.09 -17.33
N LEU A 31 -9.22 -5.93 -16.85
CA LEU A 31 -8.69 -5.38 -15.58
C LEU A 31 -8.90 -6.34 -14.40
N LEU A 32 -10.10 -6.87 -14.26
CA LEU A 32 -10.43 -7.76 -13.15
C LEU A 32 -9.67 -9.09 -13.23
N GLY A 33 -9.42 -9.63 -14.43
CA GLY A 33 -8.61 -10.83 -14.62
C GLY A 33 -7.15 -10.62 -14.22
N ALA A 34 -6.54 -9.50 -14.61
CA ALA A 34 -5.19 -9.15 -14.21
C ALA A 34 -5.07 -8.95 -12.70
N VAL A 35 -6.04 -8.26 -12.10
CA VAL A 35 -6.12 -8.06 -10.64
C VAL A 35 -6.30 -9.37 -9.90
N LEU A 36 -7.19 -10.25 -10.36
CA LEU A 36 -7.42 -11.56 -9.75
C LEU A 36 -6.14 -12.40 -9.74
N MET A 37 -5.42 -12.48 -10.86
CA MET A 37 -4.14 -13.18 -10.93
C MET A 37 -3.11 -12.60 -9.94
N ASN A 38 -3.02 -11.27 -9.88
CA ASN A 38 -2.15 -10.59 -8.92
C ASN A 38 -2.51 -10.94 -7.48
N MET A 39 -3.80 -10.98 -7.13
CA MET A 39 -4.27 -11.35 -5.78
C MET A 39 -3.96 -12.81 -5.44
N VAL A 40 -4.12 -13.73 -6.39
CA VAL A 40 -3.77 -15.15 -6.20
C VAL A 40 -2.28 -15.28 -5.88
N VAL A 41 -1.42 -14.64 -6.68
CA VAL A 41 0.04 -14.67 -6.46
C VAL A 41 0.39 -14.05 -5.11
N ALA A 42 -0.16 -12.87 -4.79
CA ALA A 42 0.11 -12.19 -3.52
C ALA A 42 -0.33 -13.02 -2.31
N THR A 43 -1.52 -13.63 -2.36
CA THR A 43 -2.04 -14.49 -1.29
C THR A 43 -1.18 -15.72 -1.11
N THR A 44 -0.80 -16.40 -2.20
CA THR A 44 0.06 -17.59 -2.17
C THR A 44 1.43 -17.27 -1.61
N ALA A 45 2.05 -16.17 -2.06
CA ALA A 45 3.35 -15.73 -1.56
C ALA A 45 3.28 -15.37 -0.06
N THR A 46 2.24 -14.65 0.37
CA THR A 46 2.05 -14.30 1.78
C THR A 46 1.87 -15.54 2.64
N PHE A 47 1.08 -16.52 2.15
CA PHE A 47 0.91 -17.78 2.85
C PHE A 47 2.23 -18.56 2.97
N ALA A 48 3.04 -18.60 1.90
CA ALA A 48 4.35 -19.24 1.94
C ALA A 48 5.28 -18.54 2.96
N VAL A 49 5.33 -17.19 2.96
CA VAL A 49 6.12 -16.43 3.94
C VAL A 49 5.63 -16.73 5.38
N TYR A 50 4.32 -16.75 5.60
CA TYR A 50 3.75 -17.09 6.90
C TYR A 50 4.12 -18.50 7.35
N ALA A 51 4.03 -19.49 6.44
CA ALA A 51 4.39 -20.87 6.74
C ALA A 51 5.86 -21.00 7.12
N VAL A 52 6.76 -20.35 6.37
CA VAL A 52 8.20 -20.32 6.67
C VAL A 52 8.47 -19.64 8.02
N ALA A 53 7.83 -18.50 8.28
CA ALA A 53 7.99 -17.79 9.54
C ALA A 53 7.55 -18.63 10.76
N ARG A 54 6.56 -19.50 10.59
CA ARG A 54 6.09 -20.45 11.62
C ARG A 54 7.01 -21.67 11.75
N ALA A 55 7.58 -22.15 10.63
CA ALA A 55 8.40 -23.34 10.59
C ALA A 55 9.84 -23.10 11.08
N VAL A 56 10.35 -21.88 10.93
CA VAL A 56 11.75 -21.52 11.28
C VAL A 56 11.77 -20.44 12.36
N PRO A 57 11.73 -20.83 13.64
CA PRO A 57 11.82 -19.88 14.76
C PRO A 57 13.12 -19.08 14.68
N GLY A 58 13.01 -17.76 14.85
CA GLY A 58 14.17 -16.86 14.84
C GLY A 58 14.54 -16.25 13.48
N LEU A 59 14.00 -16.77 12.36
CA LEU A 59 14.19 -16.14 11.04
C LEU A 59 13.44 -14.79 10.95
N TRP A 60 12.33 -14.67 11.66
CA TRP A 60 11.48 -13.49 11.69
C TRP A 60 11.28 -12.99 13.12
N PRO A 61 11.12 -11.67 13.35
CA PRO A 61 10.72 -11.17 14.66
C PRO A 61 9.46 -11.89 15.16
N GLN A 62 9.44 -12.31 16.42
CA GLN A 62 8.29 -13.03 17.00
C GLN A 62 6.96 -12.29 16.83
N ALA A 63 7.00 -10.95 16.86
CA ALA A 63 5.84 -10.11 16.60
C ALA A 63 5.24 -10.30 15.20
N ALA A 64 6.05 -10.65 14.19
CA ALA A 64 5.57 -10.87 12.82
C ALA A 64 4.97 -12.26 12.61
N ALA A 65 5.47 -13.29 13.33
CA ALA A 65 4.95 -14.65 13.21
C ALA A 65 3.67 -14.89 14.04
N GLY A 66 3.41 -14.04 15.05
CA GLY A 66 2.32 -14.21 16.00
C GLY A 66 2.50 -15.44 16.89
N GLN A 67 1.82 -15.48 18.04
CA GLN A 67 1.85 -16.61 18.96
C GLN A 67 0.51 -17.35 19.03
N GLY A 68 -0.58 -16.68 18.58
CA GLY A 68 -1.95 -17.22 18.61
C GLY A 68 -2.29 -18.12 17.42
N ARG A 69 -3.49 -18.73 17.49
CA ARG A 69 -4.09 -19.43 16.36
C ARG A 69 -4.58 -18.40 15.33
N PHE A 70 -4.52 -18.72 14.04
CA PHE A 70 -4.79 -17.79 12.94
C PHE A 70 -6.15 -17.07 13.03
N PHE A 71 -7.19 -17.72 13.54
CA PHE A 71 -8.53 -17.12 13.68
C PHE A 71 -8.92 -16.80 15.13
N GLU A 72 -7.97 -16.82 16.07
CA GLU A 72 -8.26 -16.49 17.45
C GLU A 72 -8.58 -14.99 17.59
N GLY A 73 -9.73 -14.65 18.17
CA GLY A 73 -10.19 -13.27 18.30
C GLY A 73 -10.67 -12.62 16.99
N PHE A 74 -10.99 -13.40 15.96
CA PHE A 74 -11.48 -12.85 14.69
C PHE A 74 -12.75 -12.02 14.87
N THR A 75 -12.73 -10.81 14.31
CA THR A 75 -13.88 -9.90 14.21
C THR A 75 -14.01 -9.39 12.78
N PRO A 76 -15.21 -8.93 12.34
CA PRO A 76 -15.39 -8.41 10.98
C PRO A 76 -14.45 -7.28 10.59
N TRP A 77 -13.93 -6.51 11.55
CA TRP A 77 -12.95 -5.44 11.33
C TRP A 77 -11.65 -5.93 10.71
N HIS A 78 -11.28 -7.20 10.92
CA HIS A 78 -10.09 -7.79 10.30
C HIS A 78 -10.21 -7.94 8.77
N LEU A 79 -11.41 -7.78 8.22
CA LEU A 79 -11.61 -7.79 6.76
C LEU A 79 -11.30 -6.43 6.10
N LEU A 80 -11.35 -5.32 6.84
CA LEU A 80 -11.15 -3.98 6.29
C LEU A 80 -9.82 -3.80 5.55
N PRO A 81 -8.67 -4.23 6.09
CA PRO A 81 -7.41 -4.09 5.37
C PRO A 81 -7.42 -4.80 4.02
N GLY A 82 -8.06 -5.97 3.93
CA GLY A 82 -8.23 -6.71 2.68
C GLY A 82 -9.10 -5.96 1.67
N LEU A 83 -10.22 -5.39 2.11
CA LEU A 83 -11.08 -4.56 1.26
C LEU A 83 -10.37 -3.30 0.75
N CYS A 84 -9.60 -2.62 1.61
CA CYS A 84 -8.75 -1.51 1.20
C CYS A 84 -7.72 -1.96 0.16
N GLY A 85 -7.13 -3.14 0.33
CA GLY A 85 -6.20 -3.73 -0.64
C GLY A 85 -6.84 -3.92 -2.01
N VAL A 86 -8.06 -4.48 -2.06
CA VAL A 86 -8.82 -4.64 -3.31
C VAL A 86 -9.07 -3.28 -3.98
N LEU A 87 -9.51 -2.27 -3.21
CA LEU A 87 -9.74 -0.92 -3.73
C LEU A 87 -8.47 -0.34 -4.37
N ILE A 88 -7.31 -0.51 -3.74
CA ILE A 88 -6.03 -0.02 -4.26
C ILE A 88 -5.65 -0.76 -5.55
N VAL A 89 -5.72 -2.09 -5.53
CA VAL A 89 -5.22 -2.92 -6.66
C VAL A 89 -6.14 -2.85 -7.89
N VAL A 90 -7.43 -2.61 -7.71
CA VAL A 90 -8.37 -2.33 -8.82
C VAL A 90 -8.31 -0.86 -9.24
N GLY A 91 -8.31 0.05 -8.27
CA GLY A 91 -8.43 1.49 -8.52
C GLY A 91 -7.19 2.09 -9.18
N MET A 92 -5.98 1.71 -8.75
CA MET A 92 -4.74 2.31 -9.27
C MET A 92 -4.52 2.02 -10.77
N PRO A 93 -4.64 0.80 -11.30
CA PRO A 93 -4.55 0.58 -12.74
C PRO A 93 -5.61 1.32 -13.53
N ALA A 94 -6.83 1.43 -13.00
CA ALA A 94 -7.91 2.20 -13.61
C ALA A 94 -7.59 3.71 -13.63
N ALA A 95 -7.04 4.26 -12.55
CA ALA A 95 -6.58 5.64 -12.49
C ALA A 95 -5.44 5.90 -13.48
N ILE A 96 -4.42 5.03 -13.53
CA ILE A 96 -3.30 5.14 -14.46
C ILE A 96 -3.78 5.13 -15.92
N SER A 97 -4.84 4.37 -16.22
CA SER A 97 -5.38 4.31 -17.60
C SER A 97 -5.99 5.64 -18.06
N ARG A 98 -6.47 6.47 -17.14
CA ARG A 98 -7.15 7.73 -17.43
C ARG A 98 -6.28 8.97 -17.17
N LEU A 99 -5.53 8.96 -16.08
CA LEU A 99 -4.74 10.11 -15.61
C LEU A 99 -3.25 9.98 -15.95
N GLY A 100 -2.79 8.78 -16.32
CA GLY A 100 -1.36 8.48 -16.42
C GLY A 100 -0.73 8.12 -15.07
N ALA A 101 0.47 7.53 -15.13
CA ALA A 101 1.13 6.98 -13.93
C ALA A 101 1.58 8.07 -12.95
N VAL A 102 2.13 9.18 -13.46
CA VAL A 102 2.67 10.26 -12.62
C VAL A 102 1.56 10.94 -11.81
N GLN A 103 0.47 11.35 -12.47
CA GLN A 103 -0.65 12.03 -11.78
C GLN A 103 -1.32 11.11 -10.77
N SER A 104 -1.53 9.84 -11.14
CA SER A 104 -2.11 8.85 -10.22
C SER A 104 -1.24 8.63 -8.99
N ALA A 105 0.08 8.52 -9.16
CA ALA A 105 1.02 8.36 -8.06
C ALA A 105 1.07 9.60 -7.15
N LEU A 106 1.06 10.81 -7.72
CA LEU A 106 1.07 12.05 -6.95
C LEU A 106 -0.21 12.23 -6.13
N LEU A 107 -1.38 11.94 -6.71
CA LEU A 107 -2.65 12.00 -5.99
C LEU A 107 -2.72 10.96 -4.86
N LEU A 108 -2.24 9.73 -5.12
CA LEU A 108 -2.14 8.69 -4.12
C LEU A 108 -1.25 9.13 -2.95
N MET A 109 -0.06 9.64 -3.27
CA MET A 109 0.91 10.11 -2.27
C MET A 109 0.33 11.26 -1.43
N ALA A 110 -0.31 12.24 -2.06
CA ALA A 110 -0.95 13.35 -1.36
C ALA A 110 -2.03 12.86 -0.37
N ALA A 111 -2.89 11.94 -0.81
CA ALA A 111 -3.90 11.34 0.05
C ALA A 111 -3.27 10.54 1.21
N GLN A 112 -2.23 9.76 0.94
CA GLN A 112 -1.51 9.00 1.97
C GLN A 112 -0.87 9.90 3.01
N LEU A 113 -0.26 11.03 2.62
CA LEU A 113 0.36 11.97 3.56
C LEU A 113 -0.67 12.58 4.51
N VAL A 114 -1.81 13.05 3.99
CA VAL A 114 -2.89 13.61 4.82
C VAL A 114 -3.45 12.54 5.77
N THR A 115 -3.76 11.36 5.23
CA THR A 115 -4.30 10.25 6.04
C THR A 115 -3.31 9.80 7.11
N SER A 116 -2.01 9.75 6.80
CA SER A 116 -0.98 9.38 7.76
C SER A 116 -0.84 10.39 8.90
N LEU A 117 -0.95 11.70 8.61
CA LEU A 117 -0.96 12.73 9.67
C LEU A 117 -2.15 12.56 10.62
N VAL A 118 -3.34 12.30 10.06
CA VAL A 118 -4.54 12.05 10.85
C VAL A 118 -4.39 10.78 11.68
N TRP A 119 -3.89 9.70 11.08
CA TRP A 119 -3.66 8.43 11.76
C TRP A 119 -2.66 8.56 12.91
N ASP A 120 -1.50 9.19 12.64
CA ASP A 120 -0.48 9.43 13.67
C ASP A 120 -1.06 10.22 14.86
N ALA A 121 -1.87 11.24 14.60
CA ALA A 121 -2.45 12.07 15.64
C ALA A 121 -3.57 11.37 16.43
N MET A 122 -4.48 10.68 15.75
CA MET A 122 -5.70 10.14 16.37
C MET A 122 -5.53 8.72 16.91
N VAL A 123 -4.70 7.89 16.25
CA VAL A 123 -4.58 6.47 16.58
C VAL A 123 -3.27 6.19 17.33
N GLU A 124 -2.16 6.75 16.87
CA GLU A 124 -0.84 6.50 17.46
C GLU A 124 -0.47 7.50 18.57
N GLY A 125 -1.30 8.52 18.80
CA GLY A 125 -1.03 9.56 19.80
C GLY A 125 0.24 10.37 19.56
N ARG A 126 0.74 10.38 18.30
CA ARG A 126 1.95 11.11 17.90
C ARG A 126 1.58 12.51 17.45
N PRO A 127 2.05 13.58 18.12
CA PRO A 127 1.71 14.94 17.73
C PRO A 127 2.22 15.24 16.30
N ALA A 128 1.40 15.92 15.52
CA ALA A 128 1.82 16.46 14.23
C ALA A 128 2.84 17.58 14.45
N THR A 129 4.12 17.30 14.21
CA THR A 129 5.15 18.33 14.28
C THR A 129 5.02 19.30 13.10
N LEU A 130 5.42 20.56 13.32
CA LEU A 130 5.38 21.59 12.26
C LEU A 130 6.11 21.14 10.99
N ALA A 131 7.25 20.46 11.13
CA ALA A 131 8.02 19.94 10.00
C ALA A 131 7.24 18.90 9.19
N ARG A 132 6.49 18.01 9.85
CA ARG A 132 5.64 17.00 9.15
C ARG A 132 4.49 17.67 8.42
N VAL A 133 3.81 18.62 9.06
CA VAL A 133 2.69 19.37 8.45
C VAL A 133 3.17 20.17 7.25
N LEU A 134 4.26 20.93 7.38
CA LEU A 134 4.82 21.69 6.27
C LEU A 134 5.30 20.80 5.13
N GLY A 135 6.01 19.70 5.43
CA GLY A 135 6.45 18.74 4.41
C GLY A 135 5.28 18.12 3.64
N SER A 136 4.21 17.74 4.34
CA SER A 136 3.00 17.22 3.71
C SER A 136 2.27 18.27 2.88
N ALA A 137 2.20 19.51 3.35
CA ALA A 137 1.60 20.62 2.61
C ALA A 137 2.35 20.92 1.31
N VAL A 138 3.69 20.94 1.34
CA VAL A 138 4.54 21.13 0.15
C VAL A 138 4.33 19.99 -0.85
N ALA A 139 4.29 18.75 -0.39
CA ALA A 139 4.04 17.59 -1.25
C ALA A 139 2.64 17.64 -1.87
N PHE A 140 1.62 18.05 -1.10
CA PHE A 140 0.25 18.24 -1.60
C PHE A 140 0.15 19.33 -2.67
N VAL A 141 0.80 20.48 -2.43
CA VAL A 141 0.85 21.58 -3.42
C VAL A 141 1.58 21.13 -4.69
N GLY A 142 2.69 20.39 -4.57
CA GLY A 142 3.40 19.83 -5.71
C GLY A 142 2.52 18.87 -6.53
N ALA A 143 1.77 18.00 -5.87
CA ALA A 143 0.80 17.13 -6.52
C ALA A 143 -0.32 17.90 -7.21
N ALA A 144 -0.87 18.93 -6.56
CA ALA A 144 -1.92 19.79 -7.13
C ALA A 144 -1.44 20.51 -8.40
N ILE A 145 -0.22 21.06 -8.40
CA ILE A 145 0.37 21.73 -9.57
C ILE A 145 0.52 20.74 -10.74
N ALA A 146 1.01 19.53 -10.47
CA ALA A 146 1.21 18.51 -11.51
C ALA A 146 -0.10 18.04 -12.14
N VAL A 147 -1.19 17.98 -11.35
CA VAL A 147 -2.52 17.59 -11.84
C VAL A 147 -3.20 18.75 -12.60
N TRP A 148 -2.98 20.00 -12.16
CA TRP A 148 -3.62 21.17 -12.79
C TRP A 148 -3.10 21.46 -14.20
N LYS A 149 -1.82 21.21 -14.44
CA LYS A 149 -1.15 21.54 -15.72
C LYS A 149 -0.99 20.35 -16.69
N GLY A 150 -1.42 19.19 -16.32
CA GLY A 150 -1.42 17.99 -17.16
C GLY A 150 -2.78 17.66 -17.71
#